data_467ca448b9c8b2e2f607950f3ec5c7a1
#
_entry.id   467ca448b9c8b2e2f607950f3ec5c7a1
#
_cell.length_a   1.000
_cell.length_b   1.000
_cell.length_c   1.000
_cell.angle_alpha   90.00
_cell.angle_beta   90.00
_cell.angle_gamma   90.00
#
_symmetry.space_group_name_H-M   'P 1'
#
loop_
_entity.id
_entity.type
_entity.pdbx_description
1 polymer ?
#
loop_
_entity_poly.entity_id
_entity_poly.type
_entity_poly.pdbx_seq_one_letter_code
_entity_poly.pdbx_strand_id
1 'polypeptide(L)'
;MEIKNHFGVYAVCYKHGYLLCIQKTAGPYKNRLDLPGGSQQLGEGLTETLIREVLEETGYTVGSYSNPRIYDVFVREELKNFMVYHVMVLYDVEMNEEAPQVTILEAVSDGANDSLGYIWMNIQEITEENASPLVLKVKAELLGFPELDKTSYMNWKVNDEKPTCP
;
A
#
# COMPACT_ATOMS: atom_id res chain seq x y z
N MET A 1 17.87 -5.90 -19.33
CA MET A 1 17.17 -5.20 -18.23
C MET A 1 16.80 -6.24 -17.19
N GLU A 2 17.17 -6.03 -15.94
CA GLU A 2 16.86 -6.93 -14.83
C GLU A 2 15.40 -6.75 -14.40
N ILE A 3 14.70 -7.84 -14.03
CA ILE A 3 13.37 -7.80 -13.44
C ILE A 3 13.49 -8.30 -11.99
N LYS A 4 13.06 -7.48 -11.05
CA LYS A 4 13.00 -7.82 -9.63
C LYS A 4 11.56 -8.15 -9.26
N ASN A 5 11.32 -9.35 -8.80
CA ASN A 5 10.01 -9.77 -8.33
C ASN A 5 9.78 -9.27 -6.91
N HIS A 6 8.61 -8.73 -6.66
CA HIS A 6 8.12 -8.39 -5.34
C HIS A 6 6.73 -9.00 -5.16
N PHE A 7 6.52 -9.64 -4.02
CA PHE A 7 5.23 -10.21 -3.64
C PHE A 7 4.84 -9.67 -2.28
N GLY A 8 3.60 -9.22 -2.16
CA GLY A 8 3.09 -8.71 -0.88
C GLY A 8 1.60 -8.93 -0.70
N VAL A 9 1.17 -8.83 0.55
CA VAL A 9 -0.23 -8.97 0.98
C VAL A 9 -0.68 -7.65 1.61
N TYR A 10 -1.83 -7.13 1.17
CA TYR A 10 -2.26 -5.77 1.49
C TYR A 10 -3.72 -5.70 1.87
N ALA A 11 -4.04 -4.77 2.76
CA ALA A 11 -5.38 -4.48 3.24
C ALA A 11 -6.05 -3.35 2.44
N VAL A 12 -7.27 -3.57 2.04
CA VAL A 12 -8.18 -2.56 1.51
C VAL A 12 -9.23 -2.26 2.58
N CYS A 13 -9.07 -1.17 3.28
CA CYS A 13 -10.04 -0.70 4.25
C CYS A 13 -10.65 0.61 3.76
N TYR A 14 -11.90 0.55 3.30
CA TYR A 14 -12.61 1.67 2.70
C TYR A 14 -13.91 1.95 3.45
N LYS A 15 -14.07 3.18 3.91
CA LYS A 15 -15.26 3.61 4.67
C LYS A 15 -15.67 5.04 4.27
N HIS A 16 -16.93 5.24 3.99
CA HIS A 16 -17.53 6.57 3.77
C HIS A 16 -16.78 7.47 2.77
N GLY A 17 -16.21 6.89 1.71
CA GLY A 17 -15.45 7.64 0.71
C GLY A 17 -13.96 7.77 1.01
N TYR A 18 -13.47 7.21 2.11
CA TYR A 18 -12.07 7.27 2.53
C TYR A 18 -11.41 5.89 2.51
N LEU A 19 -10.21 5.84 1.99
CA LEU A 19 -9.34 4.66 1.96
C LEU A 19 -8.25 4.82 3.01
N LEU A 20 -8.04 3.78 3.83
CA LEU A 20 -6.90 3.74 4.75
C LEU A 20 -5.61 3.52 3.96
N CYS A 21 -4.69 4.45 4.09
CA CYS A 21 -3.39 4.41 3.44
C CYS A 21 -2.27 4.58 4.46
N ILE A 22 -1.08 4.15 4.09
CA ILE A 22 0.18 4.48 4.77
C ILE A 22 1.03 5.38 3.88
N GLN A 23 2.00 6.06 4.47
CA GLN A 23 2.95 6.85 3.71
C GLN A 23 4.29 6.14 3.63
N LYS A 24 4.71 5.76 2.43
CA LYS A 24 6.00 5.10 2.20
C LYS A 24 7.17 6.05 2.38
N THR A 25 8.23 5.56 3.02
CA THR A 25 9.49 6.30 3.22
C THR A 25 10.62 5.80 2.36
N ALA A 26 10.46 4.65 1.73
CA ALA A 26 11.51 3.99 0.95
C ALA A 26 10.95 3.31 -0.32
N GLY A 27 11.86 2.82 -1.15
CA GLY A 27 11.54 2.07 -2.36
C GLY A 27 10.98 2.93 -3.50
N PRO A 28 10.44 2.31 -4.56
CA PRO A 28 9.93 3.03 -5.73
C PRO A 28 8.71 3.90 -5.40
N TYR A 29 8.02 3.61 -4.31
CA TYR A 29 6.82 4.35 -3.89
C TYR A 29 7.10 5.37 -2.78
N LYS A 30 8.36 5.70 -2.54
CA LYS A 30 8.77 6.71 -1.56
C LYS A 30 7.97 8.01 -1.74
N ASN A 31 7.55 8.57 -0.59
CA ASN A 31 6.75 9.79 -0.51
C ASN A 31 5.38 9.72 -1.22
N ARG A 32 4.84 8.51 -1.38
CA ARG A 32 3.48 8.27 -1.87
C ARG A 32 2.66 7.50 -0.84
N LEU A 33 1.36 7.60 -1.00
CA LEU A 33 0.40 6.76 -0.31
C LEU A 33 0.51 5.33 -0.83
N ASP A 34 0.46 4.37 0.07
CA ASP A 34 0.40 2.95 -0.24
C ASP A 34 -0.66 2.27 0.62
N LEU A 35 -0.99 1.02 0.31
CA LEU A 35 -1.89 0.22 1.15
C LEU A 35 -1.13 -0.32 2.36
N PRO A 36 -1.78 -0.44 3.53
CA PRO A 36 -1.21 -1.19 4.64
C PRO A 36 -0.94 -2.63 4.23
N GLY A 37 0.28 -3.12 4.44
CA GLY A 37 0.69 -4.45 4.03
C GLY A 37 2.15 -4.54 3.62
N GLY A 38 2.57 -5.74 3.27
CA GLY A 38 3.96 -5.98 2.88
C GLY A 38 4.27 -7.43 2.59
N SER A 39 5.55 -7.74 2.67
CA SER A 39 6.07 -9.07 2.33
C SER A 39 5.82 -10.10 3.41
N GLN A 40 5.60 -11.34 2.99
CA GLN A 40 5.55 -12.47 3.91
C GLN A 40 6.89 -12.67 4.62
N GLN A 41 6.85 -13.01 5.89
CA GLN A 41 7.97 -13.57 6.61
C GLN A 41 8.00 -15.10 6.44
N LEU A 42 9.15 -15.68 6.71
CA LEU A 42 9.31 -17.12 6.60
C LEU A 42 8.35 -17.85 7.56
N GLY A 43 7.52 -18.71 7.01
CA GLY A 43 6.54 -19.49 7.76
C GLY A 43 5.18 -18.83 7.95
N GLU A 44 4.98 -17.60 7.47
CA GLU A 44 3.67 -16.94 7.50
C GLU A 44 2.76 -17.39 6.35
N GLY A 45 1.47 -17.56 6.64
CA GLY A 45 0.43 -17.57 5.61
C GLY A 45 0.03 -16.17 5.18
N LEU A 46 -0.78 -16.07 4.12
CA LEU A 46 -1.21 -14.76 3.59
C LEU A 46 -1.98 -13.92 4.62
N THR A 47 -2.89 -14.54 5.36
CA THR A 47 -3.72 -13.85 6.35
C THR A 47 -2.93 -13.48 7.61
N GLU A 48 -1.93 -14.27 7.98
CA GLU A 48 -1.01 -13.94 9.07
C GLU A 48 -0.17 -12.72 8.72
N THR A 49 0.37 -12.67 7.50
CA THR A 49 1.08 -11.51 6.96
C THR A 49 0.18 -10.27 6.97
N LEU A 50 -1.06 -10.39 6.47
CA LEU A 50 -2.03 -9.29 6.45
C LEU A 50 -2.25 -8.70 7.85
N ILE A 51 -2.54 -9.55 8.83
CA ILE A 51 -2.84 -9.14 10.20
C ILE A 51 -1.62 -8.47 10.85
N ARG A 52 -0.43 -9.04 10.68
CA ARG A 52 0.82 -8.50 11.22
C ARG A 52 1.13 -7.12 10.62
N GLU A 53 1.14 -7.01 9.30
CA GLU A 53 1.48 -5.77 8.61
C GLU A 53 0.50 -4.63 8.94
N VAL A 54 -0.81 -4.92 8.97
CA VAL A 54 -1.81 -3.92 9.36
C VAL A 54 -1.54 -3.41 10.77
N LEU A 55 -1.27 -4.31 11.72
CA LEU A 55 -0.97 -3.91 13.10
C LEU A 55 0.33 -3.08 13.18
N GLU A 56 1.40 -3.51 12.52
CA GLU A 56 2.70 -2.84 12.54
C GLU A 56 2.64 -1.43 11.94
N GLU A 57 1.92 -1.25 10.83
CA GLU A 57 1.89 0.00 10.10
C GLU A 57 0.81 0.98 10.54
N THR A 58 -0.28 0.49 11.11
CA THR A 58 -1.44 1.32 11.47
C THR A 58 -1.79 1.30 12.96
N GLY A 59 -1.33 0.32 13.70
CA GLY A 59 -1.74 0.08 15.08
C GLY A 59 -3.17 -0.46 15.23
N TYR A 60 -3.93 -0.58 14.13
CA TYR A 60 -5.25 -1.21 14.15
C TYR A 60 -5.14 -2.73 14.18
N THR A 61 -6.10 -3.37 14.81
CA THR A 61 -6.29 -4.82 14.70
C THR A 61 -7.35 -5.13 13.65
N VAL A 62 -7.10 -6.20 12.89
CA VAL A 62 -8.05 -6.69 11.88
C VAL A 62 -9.20 -7.40 12.59
N GLY A 63 -10.43 -6.94 12.37
CA GLY A 63 -11.65 -7.56 12.88
C GLY A 63 -12.15 -8.66 11.95
N SER A 64 -12.20 -8.38 10.65
CA SER A 64 -12.55 -9.37 9.62
C SER A 64 -11.82 -9.07 8.31
N TYR A 65 -11.69 -10.07 7.46
CA TYR A 65 -11.15 -9.95 6.12
C TYR A 65 -11.92 -10.84 5.14
N SER A 66 -12.01 -10.38 3.88
CA SER A 66 -12.78 -11.07 2.83
C SER A 66 -12.24 -10.74 1.44
N ASN A 67 -12.87 -11.31 0.42
CA ASN A 67 -12.65 -10.96 -0.99
C ASN A 67 -11.16 -10.96 -1.41
N PRO A 68 -10.43 -12.09 -1.22
CA PRO A 68 -9.06 -12.20 -1.68
C PRO A 68 -9.00 -12.09 -3.21
N ARG A 69 -8.11 -11.24 -3.71
CA ARG A 69 -7.86 -11.05 -5.13
C ARG A 69 -6.40 -10.74 -5.40
N ILE A 70 -5.97 -11.03 -6.61
CA ILE A 70 -4.58 -10.88 -7.00
C ILE A 70 -4.52 -9.94 -8.19
N TYR A 71 -3.63 -8.95 -8.08
CA TYR A 71 -3.26 -8.06 -9.17
C TYR A 71 -1.74 -8.02 -9.34
N ASP A 72 -1.31 -7.49 -10.46
CA ASP A 72 0.10 -7.26 -10.71
C ASP A 72 0.34 -5.95 -11.45
N VAL A 73 1.53 -5.40 -11.27
CA VAL A 73 1.99 -4.23 -12.01
C VAL A 73 3.47 -4.32 -12.30
N PHE A 74 3.86 -3.73 -13.43
CA PHE A 74 5.25 -3.49 -13.78
C PHE A 74 5.60 -2.04 -13.53
N VAL A 75 6.63 -1.79 -12.73
CA VAL A 75 7.10 -0.44 -12.42
C VAL A 75 8.57 -0.31 -12.77
N ARG A 76 8.87 0.57 -13.71
CA ARG A 76 10.22 0.95 -14.06
C ARG A 76 10.48 2.37 -13.57
N GLU A 77 11.30 2.46 -12.54
CA GLU A 77 11.76 3.74 -12.02
C GLU A 77 12.65 4.45 -13.07
N GLU A 78 12.41 5.74 -13.23
CA GLU A 78 13.22 6.56 -14.12
C GLU A 78 14.70 6.48 -13.73
N LEU A 79 15.59 6.37 -14.70
CA LEU A 79 17.04 6.23 -14.54
C LEU A 79 17.54 4.91 -13.92
N LYS A 80 16.68 3.96 -13.60
CA LYS A 80 17.11 2.63 -13.14
C LYS A 80 17.18 1.64 -14.29
N ASN A 81 18.13 0.75 -14.22
CA ASN A 81 18.32 -0.32 -15.21
C ASN A 81 17.64 -1.63 -14.80
N PHE A 82 16.64 -1.55 -13.97
CA PHE A 82 15.79 -2.67 -13.59
C PHE A 82 14.32 -2.26 -13.54
N MET A 83 13.46 -3.24 -13.56
CA MET A 83 12.02 -3.10 -13.41
C MET A 83 11.54 -3.94 -12.23
N VAL A 84 10.61 -3.43 -11.45
CA VAL A 84 9.93 -4.21 -10.42
C VAL A 84 8.67 -4.82 -11.02
N TYR A 85 8.54 -6.11 -10.92
CA TYR A 85 7.31 -6.85 -11.14
C TYR A 85 6.67 -7.11 -9.78
N HIS A 86 5.62 -6.38 -9.47
CA HIS A 86 4.96 -6.43 -8.18
C HIS A 86 3.66 -7.21 -8.30
N VAL A 87 3.59 -8.35 -7.62
CA VAL A 87 2.38 -9.16 -7.46
C VAL A 87 1.81 -8.86 -6.07
N MET A 88 0.55 -8.47 -6.02
CA MET A 88 -0.13 -8.10 -4.79
C MET A 88 -1.38 -8.95 -4.56
N VAL A 89 -1.51 -9.47 -3.35
CA VAL A 89 -2.74 -10.08 -2.85
C VAL A 89 -3.47 -9.04 -2.02
N LEU A 90 -4.70 -8.74 -2.39
CA LEU A 90 -5.54 -7.77 -1.69
C LEU A 90 -6.66 -8.49 -0.94
N TYR A 91 -6.94 -8.02 0.26
CA TYR A 91 -8.12 -8.39 1.05
C TYR A 91 -8.92 -7.16 1.42
N ASP A 92 -10.23 -7.21 1.32
CA ASP A 92 -11.09 -6.22 1.97
C ASP A 92 -11.04 -6.48 3.47
N VAL A 93 -10.80 -5.43 4.25
CA VAL A 93 -10.55 -5.53 5.70
C VAL A 93 -11.47 -4.59 6.46
N GLU A 94 -12.08 -5.12 7.52
CA GLU A 94 -12.73 -4.34 8.55
C GLU A 94 -11.84 -4.31 9.80
N MET A 95 -11.55 -3.12 10.27
CA MET A 95 -10.77 -2.92 11.49
C MET A 95 -11.68 -3.04 12.71
N ASN A 96 -11.14 -3.50 13.84
CA ASN A 96 -11.82 -3.35 15.12
C ASN A 96 -11.96 -1.86 15.45
N GLU A 97 -13.11 -1.48 16.00
CA GLU A 97 -13.46 -0.07 16.24
C GLU A 97 -12.63 0.61 17.35
N GLU A 98 -11.93 -0.15 18.16
CA GLU A 98 -11.02 0.41 19.15
C GLU A 98 -9.88 1.12 18.42
N ALA A 99 -9.85 2.45 18.59
CA ALA A 99 -8.71 3.23 18.11
C ALA A 99 -7.42 2.66 18.72
N PRO A 100 -6.34 2.61 17.93
CA PRO A 100 -5.09 2.07 18.43
C PRO A 100 -4.66 2.81 19.69
N GLN A 101 -4.50 2.07 20.78
CA GLN A 101 -4.01 2.62 22.06
C GLN A 101 -2.53 3.02 22.00
N VAL A 102 -1.86 2.67 20.92
CA VAL A 102 -0.47 3.02 20.65
C VAL A 102 -0.47 4.21 19.72
N THR A 103 -0.07 5.34 20.24
CA THR A 103 0.36 6.47 19.41
C THR A 103 1.47 5.93 18.52
N ILE A 104 1.23 5.89 17.20
CA ILE A 104 2.21 5.49 16.23
C ILE A 104 3.40 6.41 16.39
N LEU A 105 4.41 6.09 17.14
CA LEU A 105 5.62 6.88 17.05
C LEU A 105 6.71 6.53 18.02
N GLU A 106 6.68 5.37 18.53
CA GLU A 106 8.00 4.83 18.78
C GLU A 106 8.25 3.90 17.60
N ALA A 107 8.73 4.51 16.54
CA ALA A 107 9.34 3.79 15.45
C ALA A 107 10.28 2.78 16.09
N VAL A 108 9.91 1.52 16.01
CA VAL A 108 10.85 0.45 16.25
C VAL A 108 11.94 0.70 15.22
N SER A 109 13.05 1.24 15.67
CA SER A 109 14.18 1.70 14.84
C SER A 109 15.02 0.54 14.32
N ASP A 110 14.38 -0.57 13.99
CA ASP A 110 15.05 -1.75 13.45
C ASP A 110 15.19 -1.72 11.91
N GLY A 111 14.76 -0.64 11.27
CA GLY A 111 14.86 -0.46 9.83
C GLY A 111 13.92 -1.31 9.00
N ALA A 112 13.02 -2.06 9.63
CA ALA A 112 12.08 -2.94 8.94
C ALA A 112 10.77 -2.22 8.54
N ASN A 113 10.39 -1.15 9.25
CA ASN A 113 9.19 -0.38 8.92
C ASN A 113 9.54 0.81 8.03
N ASP A 114 9.07 0.78 6.78
CA ASP A 114 9.29 1.82 5.78
C ASP A 114 8.08 2.76 5.62
N SER A 115 7.22 2.86 6.64
CA SER A 115 6.07 3.78 6.68
C SER A 115 6.18 4.82 7.80
N LEU A 116 5.55 6.00 7.60
CA LEU A 116 5.49 7.10 8.57
C LEU A 116 4.15 7.20 9.30
N GLY A 117 3.37 6.13 9.31
CA GLY A 117 2.05 6.10 9.87
C GLY A 117 0.96 6.06 8.81
N TYR A 118 -0.29 6.11 9.27
CA TYR A 118 -1.46 5.96 8.40
C TYR A 118 -2.24 7.26 8.25
N ILE A 119 -3.03 7.31 7.18
CA ILE A 119 -3.98 8.38 6.89
C ILE A 119 -5.24 7.80 6.24
N TRP A 120 -6.40 8.36 6.58
CA TRP A 120 -7.63 8.15 5.84
C TRP A 120 -7.72 9.17 4.72
N MET A 121 -7.51 8.73 3.48
CA MET A 121 -7.49 9.59 2.31
C MET A 121 -8.82 9.52 1.56
N ASN A 122 -9.38 10.69 1.24
CA ASN A 122 -10.54 10.76 0.36
C ASN A 122 -10.18 10.16 -1.01
N ILE A 123 -10.97 9.19 -1.46
CA ILE A 123 -10.70 8.46 -2.71
C ILE A 123 -10.63 9.38 -3.94
N GLN A 124 -11.33 10.52 -3.92
CA GLN A 124 -11.31 11.49 -5.01
C GLN A 124 -10.00 12.29 -5.10
N GLU A 125 -9.29 12.42 -3.98
CA GLU A 125 -8.02 13.16 -3.91
C GLU A 125 -6.80 12.29 -4.24
N ILE A 126 -6.99 11.00 -4.45
CA ILE A 126 -5.95 10.06 -4.85
C ILE A 126 -5.62 10.25 -6.33
N THR A 127 -4.34 10.47 -6.63
CA THR A 127 -3.82 10.69 -7.98
C THR A 127 -2.56 9.87 -8.23
N GLU A 128 -2.12 9.76 -9.49
CA GLU A 128 -0.85 9.09 -9.84
C GLU A 128 0.37 9.80 -9.23
N GLU A 129 0.24 11.08 -8.86
CA GLU A 129 1.33 11.85 -8.26
C GLU A 129 1.50 11.55 -6.76
N ASN A 130 0.41 11.26 -6.05
CA ASN A 130 0.43 11.09 -4.60
C ASN A 130 0.27 9.65 -4.12
N ALA A 131 0.00 8.69 -5.01
CA ALA A 131 -0.30 7.31 -4.64
C ALA A 131 0.54 6.29 -5.43
N SER A 132 0.74 5.12 -4.81
CA SER A 132 1.35 3.96 -5.45
C SER A 132 0.41 3.32 -6.49
N PRO A 133 0.94 2.51 -7.41
CA PRO A 133 0.12 1.71 -8.31
C PRO A 133 -0.91 0.82 -7.60
N LEU A 134 -0.63 0.34 -6.40
CA LEU A 134 -1.54 -0.47 -5.59
C LEU A 134 -2.80 0.32 -5.22
N VAL A 135 -2.60 1.53 -4.70
CA VAL A 135 -3.69 2.42 -4.31
C VAL A 135 -4.50 2.86 -5.53
N LEU A 136 -3.84 3.13 -6.65
CA LEU A 136 -4.51 3.49 -7.90
C LEU A 136 -5.38 2.34 -8.44
N LYS A 137 -4.91 1.11 -8.33
CA LYS A 137 -5.64 -0.11 -8.67
C LYS A 137 -6.93 -0.23 -7.83
N VAL A 138 -6.81 -0.07 -6.53
CA VAL A 138 -7.95 -0.09 -5.60
C VAL A 138 -8.93 1.06 -5.90
N LYS A 139 -8.42 2.26 -6.17
CA LYS A 139 -9.27 3.39 -6.59
C LYS A 139 -10.08 3.06 -7.84
N ALA A 140 -9.44 2.49 -8.87
CA ALA A 140 -10.12 2.09 -10.10
C ALA A 140 -11.23 1.06 -9.84
N GLU A 141 -10.94 0.09 -8.99
CA GLU A 141 -11.88 -0.95 -8.58
C GLU A 141 -13.09 -0.36 -7.81
N LEU A 142 -12.83 0.48 -6.80
CA LEU A 142 -13.86 1.07 -5.94
C LEU A 142 -14.78 2.03 -6.69
N LEU A 143 -14.25 2.77 -7.66
CA LEU A 143 -15.02 3.69 -8.49
C LEU A 143 -15.66 3.01 -9.71
N GLY A 144 -15.30 1.77 -10.02
CA GLY A 144 -15.81 1.04 -11.16
C GLY A 144 -15.34 1.62 -12.52
N PHE A 145 -14.15 2.20 -12.57
CA PHE A 145 -13.56 2.78 -13.79
C PHE A 145 -12.42 1.91 -14.34
N PRO A 146 -12.73 0.90 -15.19
CA PRO A 146 -11.72 0.00 -15.75
C PRO A 146 -10.62 0.73 -16.53
N GLU A 147 -10.92 1.87 -17.13
CA GLU A 147 -9.97 2.72 -17.84
C GLU A 147 -8.84 3.27 -16.94
N LEU A 148 -9.04 3.31 -15.64
CA LEU A 148 -8.01 3.66 -14.68
C LEU A 148 -7.11 2.47 -14.30
N ASP A 149 -7.44 1.27 -14.74
CA ASP A 149 -6.71 0.05 -14.44
C ASP A 149 -5.44 -0.07 -15.29
N LYS A 150 -4.38 0.51 -14.80
CA LYS A 150 -3.08 0.53 -15.45
C LYS A 150 -2.17 -0.56 -14.87
N THR A 151 -1.58 -1.37 -15.73
CA THR A 151 -0.72 -2.49 -15.34
C THR A 151 0.78 -2.23 -15.54
N SER A 152 1.14 -1.08 -16.12
CA SER A 152 2.53 -0.77 -16.46
C SER A 152 2.86 0.71 -16.29
N TYR A 153 3.92 0.99 -15.55
CA TYR A 153 4.42 2.33 -15.23
C TYR A 153 5.89 2.41 -15.65
N MET A 154 6.14 2.75 -16.91
CA MET A 154 7.48 2.64 -17.53
C MET A 154 8.39 3.85 -17.28
N ASN A 155 7.85 4.97 -16.84
CA ASN A 155 8.61 6.20 -16.53
C ASN A 155 8.22 6.69 -15.12
N TRP A 156 8.33 5.80 -14.15
CA TRP A 156 7.94 6.09 -12.78
C TRP A 156 8.96 7.00 -12.09
N LYS A 157 8.49 8.14 -11.62
CA LYS A 157 9.33 9.06 -10.85
C LYS A 157 9.15 8.81 -9.36
N VAL A 158 10.25 8.63 -8.68
CA VAL A 158 10.26 8.63 -7.21
C VAL A 158 10.15 10.07 -6.74
N ASN A 159 9.25 10.33 -5.80
CA ASN A 159 9.09 11.68 -5.25
C ASN A 159 10.22 12.00 -4.27
N ASP A 160 10.91 13.10 -4.47
CA ASP A 160 11.96 13.57 -3.55
C ASP A 160 11.36 14.20 -2.30
N GLU A 161 10.19 14.82 -2.42
CA GLU A 161 9.45 15.45 -1.34
C GLU A 161 8.06 14.83 -1.20
N LYS A 162 7.50 14.93 0.01
CA LYS A 162 6.12 14.52 0.24
C LYS A 162 5.18 15.42 -0.54
N PRO A 163 4.19 14.89 -1.26
CA PRO A 163 3.14 15.72 -1.80
C PRO A 163 2.46 16.47 -0.65
N THR A 164 2.28 17.75 -0.82
CA THR A 164 1.48 18.55 0.10
C THR A 164 0.05 18.03 0.01
N CYS A 165 -0.42 17.40 1.08
CA CYS A 165 -1.85 17.13 1.21
C CYS A 165 -2.60 18.46 1.24
N PRO A 166 -3.67 18.60 0.46
CA PRO A 166 -4.50 19.79 0.50
C PRO A 166 -5.15 19.99 1.87
#